data_e8f0d8bdb2aa7e12d830bce28884b527
#
_entry.id   e8f0d8bdb2aa7e12d830bce28884b527
#
_cell.length_a   1.000
_cell.length_b   1.000
_cell.length_c   1.000
_cell.angle_alpha   90.00
_cell.angle_beta   90.00
_cell.angle_gamma   90.00
#
_symmetry.space_group_name_H-M   'P 1'
#
loop_
_entity.id
_entity.type
_entity.pdbx_description
1 polymer ?
#
loop_
_entity_poly.entity_id
_entity_poly.type
_entity_poly.pdbx_seq_one_letter_code
_entity_poly.pdbx_strand_id
1 'polypeptide(L)'
;PSVPTANTDEASSRRARRLRPIEMVLICSMSETVPLCFITVKRARAVRRGTVRHMARRARERLLESARDLFAADGIRAVSVEQLLERSGVGRASFYRHFATKDELVVAVLSCYNERWHAMLRTALDEGAGVLAVFDMLAVRLSEPDYRGCLALTALMEFRERGHPVRRAAMRHQKATAAGLAELLDPGLPDAERSRIGRQLLQLVDAAMIAALDDHSGRPVAEARATAAALLDSTRVAHTGDSPTHPPAQEAQEGASGHDDS
;
A
#
# COMPACT_ATOMS: atom_id res chain seq x y z
N PRO A 1 -69.03 3.56 -11.83
CA PRO A 1 -68.33 4.31 -12.82
C PRO A 1 -66.84 4.34 -12.52
N SER A 2 -66.19 3.81 -13.45
CA SER A 2 -64.77 3.42 -13.44
C SER A 2 -63.84 4.61 -13.67
N VAL A 3 -62.76 4.64 -12.98
CA VAL A 3 -61.65 5.54 -13.25
C VAL A 3 -60.54 4.71 -13.88
N PRO A 4 -59.94 5.13 -14.98
CA PRO A 4 -58.72 4.50 -15.47
C PRO A 4 -57.48 5.18 -14.86
N THR A 5 -56.59 4.35 -14.41
CA THR A 5 -55.25 4.65 -13.98
C THR A 5 -54.36 5.08 -15.16
N ALA A 6 -53.69 6.22 -15.06
CA ALA A 6 -52.61 6.60 -15.95
C ALA A 6 -51.27 6.26 -15.32
N ASN A 7 -50.56 5.44 -16.05
CA ASN A 7 -49.20 5.02 -15.88
C ASN A 7 -48.24 6.19 -16.20
N THR A 8 -47.31 6.55 -15.32
CA THR A 8 -46.14 7.33 -15.63
C THR A 8 -44.94 6.70 -14.97
N ASP A 9 -44.48 5.65 -15.63
CA ASP A 9 -43.17 5.10 -15.50
C ASP A 9 -42.33 5.74 -16.59
N GLU A 10 -41.46 6.65 -16.22
CA GLU A 10 -40.23 7.00 -16.95
C GLU A 10 -39.56 8.17 -16.27
N ALA A 11 -38.65 7.86 -15.40
CA ALA A 11 -37.43 8.67 -15.23
C ALA A 11 -36.47 8.04 -14.21
N SER A 12 -35.30 7.80 -14.68
CA SER A 12 -34.09 7.70 -13.84
C SER A 12 -33.65 6.31 -13.41
N SER A 13 -33.43 5.47 -14.40
CA SER A 13 -32.42 4.41 -14.29
C SER A 13 -31.01 5.04 -14.30
N ARG A 14 -30.64 5.73 -13.23
CA ARG A 14 -29.23 5.95 -12.92
C ARG A 14 -28.71 4.64 -12.35
N ARG A 15 -28.00 3.89 -13.21
CA ARG A 15 -27.21 2.73 -12.84
C ARG A 15 -26.27 3.12 -11.71
N ALA A 16 -26.66 2.83 -10.48
CA ALA A 16 -25.73 2.58 -9.42
C ALA A 16 -24.94 1.34 -9.86
N ARG A 17 -23.76 1.55 -10.42
CA ARG A 17 -22.75 0.49 -10.55
C ARG A 17 -22.46 0.04 -9.13
N ARG A 18 -23.09 -1.04 -8.71
CA ARG A 18 -22.66 -1.83 -7.57
C ARG A 18 -21.22 -2.19 -7.88
N LEU A 19 -20.29 -1.58 -7.17
CA LEU A 19 -18.92 -2.05 -7.07
C LEU A 19 -19.03 -3.50 -6.60
N ARG A 20 -18.64 -4.42 -7.45
CA ARG A 20 -18.47 -5.81 -7.03
C ARG A 20 -17.45 -5.77 -5.90
N PRO A 21 -17.65 -6.52 -4.80
CA PRO A 21 -16.58 -6.69 -3.83
C PRO A 21 -15.37 -7.16 -4.61
N ILE A 22 -14.24 -6.46 -4.44
CA ILE A 22 -12.95 -6.88 -4.96
C ILE A 22 -12.75 -8.25 -4.36
N GLU A 23 -12.86 -9.28 -5.19
CA GLU A 23 -12.37 -10.60 -4.80
C GLU A 23 -10.87 -10.41 -4.60
N MET A 24 -10.51 -10.22 -3.36
CA MET A 24 -9.15 -10.23 -2.92
C MET A 24 -8.65 -11.64 -3.14
N VAL A 25 -8.10 -11.85 -4.35
CA VAL A 25 -7.36 -13.06 -4.63
C VAL A 25 -6.19 -13.07 -3.66
N LEU A 26 -6.43 -13.77 -2.57
CA LEU A 26 -5.41 -14.21 -1.65
C LEU A 26 -4.49 -15.15 -2.44
N ILE A 27 -3.50 -14.58 -3.16
CA ILE A 27 -2.42 -15.37 -3.72
C ILE A 27 -1.51 -15.76 -2.57
N CYS A 28 -2.03 -16.61 -1.73
CA CYS A 28 -1.29 -17.49 -0.86
C CYS A 28 -1.51 -18.91 -1.35
N SER A 29 -1.14 -19.17 -2.61
CA SER A 29 -0.94 -20.52 -3.12
C SER A 29 0.11 -20.43 -4.21
N MET A 30 1.33 -20.72 -3.84
CA MET A 30 2.33 -21.16 -4.79
C MET A 30 2.05 -22.63 -5.10
N SER A 31 1.33 -22.87 -6.17
CA SER A 31 1.34 -24.17 -6.82
C SER A 31 1.10 -23.96 -8.30
N GLU A 32 2.21 -24.19 -9.06
CA GLU A 32 2.28 -24.88 -10.34
C GLU A 32 1.60 -24.20 -11.53
N THR A 33 2.24 -24.08 -12.68
CA THR A 33 2.79 -25.13 -13.54
C THR A 33 3.65 -24.48 -14.64
N VAL A 34 4.87 -24.96 -14.79
CA VAL A 34 5.69 -24.69 -15.99
C VAL A 34 5.58 -25.92 -16.89
N PRO A 35 5.24 -25.79 -18.19
CA PRO A 35 5.13 -26.93 -19.07
C PRO A 35 6.49 -27.57 -19.34
N LEU A 36 6.54 -28.90 -19.18
CA LEU A 36 7.63 -29.73 -19.66
C LEU A 36 7.73 -29.60 -21.18
N CYS A 37 8.83 -29.08 -21.69
CA CYS A 37 9.26 -29.29 -23.04
C CYS A 37 10.58 -30.06 -23.04
N PHE A 38 10.56 -31.18 -23.74
CA PHE A 38 11.66 -32.12 -23.94
C PHE A 38 12.95 -31.45 -24.41
N ILE A 39 14.06 -31.64 -23.69
CA ILE A 39 15.40 -31.61 -24.28
C ILE A 39 16.25 -32.74 -23.70
N THR A 40 16.73 -33.52 -24.61
CA THR A 40 17.53 -34.74 -24.58
C THR A 40 18.83 -34.58 -23.77
N VAL A 41 19.13 -35.64 -23.06
CA VAL A 41 20.37 -36.07 -22.39
C VAL A 41 21.67 -35.51 -22.97
N LYS A 42 22.30 -34.60 -22.22
CA LYS A 42 23.77 -34.49 -22.01
C LYS A 42 24.02 -33.40 -20.94
N ARG A 43 24.27 -33.83 -19.69
CA ARG A 43 25.05 -33.11 -18.66
C ARG A 43 24.60 -33.48 -17.25
N ALA A 44 25.11 -34.58 -16.75
CA ALA A 44 24.99 -34.94 -15.32
C ALA A 44 25.54 -33.86 -14.33
N ARG A 45 26.31 -32.90 -14.83
CA ARG A 45 26.80 -31.72 -14.04
C ARG A 45 25.78 -30.58 -13.96
N ALA A 46 24.90 -30.39 -14.92
CA ALA A 46 23.90 -29.33 -14.94
C ALA A 46 22.72 -29.66 -14.00
N VAL A 47 22.33 -30.93 -13.94
CA VAL A 47 21.24 -31.40 -13.05
C VAL A 47 21.58 -31.21 -11.58
N ARG A 48 22.83 -31.51 -11.14
CA ARG A 48 23.27 -31.25 -9.77
C ARG A 48 23.24 -29.75 -9.41
N ARG A 49 23.65 -28.87 -10.33
CA ARG A 49 23.60 -27.40 -10.09
C ARG A 49 22.15 -26.87 -10.03
N GLY A 50 21.25 -27.38 -10.85
CA GLY A 50 19.83 -27.03 -10.83
C GLY A 50 19.14 -27.45 -9.54
N THR A 51 19.38 -28.68 -9.10
CA THR A 51 18.79 -29.21 -7.86
C THR A 51 19.31 -28.48 -6.63
N VAL A 52 20.61 -28.21 -6.53
CA VAL A 52 21.21 -27.46 -5.40
C VAL A 52 20.69 -26.01 -5.38
N ARG A 53 20.56 -25.40 -6.54
CA ARG A 53 20.02 -24.03 -6.64
C ARG A 53 18.55 -23.97 -6.24
N HIS A 54 17.76 -24.96 -6.62
CA HIS A 54 16.35 -25.07 -6.23
C HIS A 54 16.19 -25.34 -4.73
N MET A 55 16.98 -26.23 -4.15
CA MET A 55 16.99 -26.50 -2.70
C MET A 55 17.44 -25.27 -1.89
N ALA A 56 18.45 -24.54 -2.37
CA ALA A 56 18.91 -23.32 -1.73
C ALA A 56 17.82 -22.24 -1.76
N ARG A 57 17.14 -22.04 -2.90
CA ARG A 57 16.02 -21.13 -3.01
C ARG A 57 14.91 -21.46 -2.01
N ARG A 58 14.51 -22.71 -1.93
CA ARG A 58 13.52 -23.19 -0.94
C ARG A 58 13.94 -22.95 0.51
N ALA A 59 15.24 -23.11 0.84
CA ALA A 59 15.75 -22.84 2.17
C ALA A 59 15.65 -21.35 2.52
N ARG A 60 15.99 -20.46 1.58
CA ARG A 60 15.85 -19.01 1.76
C ARG A 60 14.39 -18.59 1.95
N GLU A 61 13.48 -19.14 1.16
CA GLU A 61 12.04 -18.88 1.24
C GLU A 61 11.48 -19.30 2.61
N ARG A 62 11.81 -20.50 3.10
CA ARG A 62 11.40 -20.98 4.43
C ARG A 62 11.94 -20.11 5.57
N LEU A 63 13.18 -19.62 5.46
CA LEU A 63 13.76 -18.69 6.45
C LEU A 63 12.99 -17.37 6.47
N LEU A 64 12.67 -16.79 5.30
CA LEU A 64 11.91 -15.54 5.22
C LEU A 64 10.49 -15.69 5.77
N GLU A 65 9.82 -16.80 5.48
CA GLU A 65 8.48 -17.09 5.98
C GLU A 65 8.48 -17.28 7.51
N SER A 66 9.36 -18.16 8.03
CA SER A 66 9.50 -18.37 9.46
C SER A 66 9.89 -17.10 10.22
N ALA A 67 10.79 -16.28 9.63
CA ALA A 67 11.19 -15.01 10.21
C ALA A 67 10.04 -14.01 10.26
N ARG A 68 9.25 -13.90 9.18
CA ARG A 68 8.06 -13.05 9.15
C ARG A 68 7.10 -13.38 10.29
N ASP A 69 6.79 -14.67 10.46
CA ASP A 69 5.82 -15.13 11.44
C ASP A 69 6.33 -14.93 12.87
N LEU A 70 7.59 -15.29 13.15
CA LEU A 70 8.20 -15.10 14.47
C LEU A 70 8.37 -13.62 14.81
N PHE A 71 8.86 -12.79 13.88
CA PHE A 71 9.03 -11.36 14.14
C PHE A 71 7.70 -10.63 14.36
N ALA A 72 6.63 -11.09 13.74
CA ALA A 72 5.30 -10.54 13.97
C ALA A 72 4.73 -10.95 15.33
N ALA A 73 5.00 -12.19 15.79
CA ALA A 73 4.51 -12.71 17.06
C ALA A 73 5.29 -12.18 18.26
N ASP A 74 6.61 -12.24 18.20
CA ASP A 74 7.48 -12.06 19.36
C ASP A 74 8.33 -10.79 19.31
N GLY A 75 8.29 -10.05 18.19
CA GLY A 75 9.17 -8.93 17.93
C GLY A 75 10.52 -9.35 17.34
N ILE A 76 11.24 -8.38 16.75
CA ILE A 76 12.45 -8.69 15.99
C ILE A 76 13.63 -9.04 16.92
N ARG A 77 13.80 -8.29 18.01
CA ARG A 77 14.95 -8.47 18.91
C ARG A 77 14.85 -9.74 19.73
N ALA A 78 13.65 -10.10 20.18
CA ALA A 78 13.40 -11.26 21.01
C ALA A 78 13.67 -12.59 20.30
N VAL A 79 13.43 -12.66 18.99
CA VAL A 79 13.66 -13.86 18.19
C VAL A 79 15.15 -14.13 17.99
N SER A 80 15.60 -15.32 18.40
CA SER A 80 16.99 -15.78 18.20
C SER A 80 17.18 -16.48 16.85
N VAL A 81 18.43 -16.61 16.41
CA VAL A 81 18.76 -17.41 15.21
C VAL A 81 18.37 -18.88 15.41
N GLU A 82 18.51 -19.42 16.62
CA GLU A 82 18.12 -20.79 16.97
C GLU A 82 16.64 -21.05 16.73
N GLN A 83 15.77 -20.14 17.18
CA GLN A 83 14.32 -20.23 16.92
C GLN A 83 13.99 -20.18 15.43
N LEU A 84 14.71 -19.34 14.67
CA LEU A 84 14.56 -19.28 13.21
C LEU A 84 14.96 -20.58 12.53
N LEU A 85 16.07 -21.20 12.96
CA LEU A 85 16.53 -22.49 12.43
C LEU A 85 15.55 -23.61 12.74
N GLU A 86 15.07 -23.68 13.98
CA GLU A 86 14.09 -24.66 14.43
C GLU A 86 12.78 -24.54 13.65
N ARG A 87 12.21 -23.32 13.59
CA ARG A 87 10.94 -23.07 12.89
C ARG A 87 11.02 -23.33 11.40
N SER A 88 12.13 -22.95 10.75
CA SER A 88 12.31 -23.11 9.30
C SER A 88 12.76 -24.51 8.89
N GLY A 89 13.30 -25.30 9.80
CA GLY A 89 13.96 -26.57 9.51
C GLY A 89 15.20 -26.39 8.61
N VAL A 90 15.84 -25.23 8.64
CA VAL A 90 17.06 -24.93 7.86
C VAL A 90 18.27 -25.07 8.77
N GLY A 91 19.30 -25.82 8.32
CA GLY A 91 20.51 -25.99 9.09
C GLY A 91 21.34 -24.69 9.19
N ARG A 92 22.07 -24.52 10.30
CA ARG A 92 22.89 -23.33 10.62
C ARG A 92 23.84 -22.94 9.48
N ALA A 93 24.57 -23.86 8.88
CA ALA A 93 25.46 -23.60 7.76
C ALA A 93 24.69 -23.07 6.50
N SER A 94 23.46 -23.52 6.30
CA SER A 94 22.62 -23.03 5.22
C SER A 94 22.09 -21.61 5.49
N PHE A 95 21.76 -21.32 6.76
CA PHE A 95 21.39 -19.96 7.17
C PHE A 95 22.49 -18.96 6.82
N TYR A 96 23.72 -19.19 7.34
CA TYR A 96 24.85 -18.28 7.13
C TYR A 96 25.34 -18.18 5.68
N ARG A 97 24.96 -19.14 4.83
CA ARG A 97 25.18 -19.04 3.38
C ARG A 97 24.20 -18.07 2.72
N HIS A 98 23.01 -17.85 3.29
CA HIS A 98 21.97 -16.96 2.76
C HIS A 98 21.99 -15.58 3.42
N PHE A 99 22.31 -15.51 4.69
CA PHE A 99 22.28 -14.30 5.51
C PHE A 99 23.46 -14.32 6.46
N ALA A 100 24.42 -13.40 6.30
CA ALA A 100 25.58 -13.33 7.16
C ALA A 100 25.20 -13.00 8.62
N THR A 101 24.09 -12.27 8.80
CA THR A 101 23.59 -11.87 10.13
C THR A 101 22.05 -12.01 10.19
N LYS A 102 21.50 -11.99 11.43
CA LYS A 102 20.06 -11.88 11.63
C LYS A 102 19.52 -10.57 11.04
N ASP A 103 20.26 -9.49 11.14
CA ASP A 103 19.85 -8.19 10.58
C ASP A 103 19.67 -8.21 9.06
N GLU A 104 20.53 -8.94 8.34
CA GLU A 104 20.35 -9.14 6.90
C GLU A 104 19.05 -9.90 6.57
N LEU A 105 18.70 -10.90 7.38
CA LEU A 105 17.42 -11.58 7.26
C LEU A 105 16.25 -10.61 7.52
N VAL A 106 16.33 -9.81 8.58
CA VAL A 106 15.31 -8.80 8.89
C VAL A 106 15.13 -7.81 7.74
N VAL A 107 16.24 -7.30 7.19
CA VAL A 107 16.21 -6.39 6.02
C VAL A 107 15.54 -7.07 4.82
N ALA A 108 15.82 -8.35 4.58
CA ALA A 108 15.20 -9.10 3.49
C ALA A 108 13.70 -9.31 3.71
N VAL A 109 13.26 -9.60 4.94
CA VAL A 109 11.83 -9.71 5.29
C VAL A 109 11.12 -8.37 5.08
N LEU A 110 11.71 -7.25 5.53
CA LEU A 110 11.18 -5.90 5.30
C LEU A 110 11.08 -5.56 3.81
N SER A 111 12.03 -6.02 2.99
CA SER A 111 11.98 -5.82 1.53
C SER A 111 10.81 -6.58 0.90
N CYS A 112 10.59 -7.85 1.27
CA CYS A 112 9.43 -8.61 0.80
C CYS A 112 8.11 -7.97 1.25
N TYR A 113 8.06 -7.45 2.47
CA TYR A 113 6.90 -6.73 2.99
C TYR A 113 6.62 -5.48 2.15
N ASN A 114 7.64 -4.71 1.84
CA ASN A 114 7.56 -3.52 0.99
C ASN A 114 7.06 -3.85 -0.42
N GLU A 115 7.59 -4.90 -1.06
CA GLU A 115 7.17 -5.33 -2.41
C GLU A 115 5.68 -5.68 -2.46
N ARG A 116 5.16 -6.39 -1.44
CA ARG A 116 3.74 -6.74 -1.33
C ARG A 116 2.86 -5.50 -1.19
N TRP A 117 3.26 -4.58 -0.32
CA TRP A 117 2.54 -3.32 -0.11
C TRP A 117 2.48 -2.50 -1.40
N HIS A 118 3.61 -2.34 -2.07
CA HIS A 118 3.65 -1.63 -3.36
C HIS A 118 2.85 -2.33 -4.46
N ALA A 119 2.84 -3.66 -4.49
CA ALA A 119 1.98 -4.38 -5.43
C ALA A 119 0.50 -4.06 -5.18
N MET A 120 0.07 -4.01 -3.94
CA MET A 120 -1.30 -3.63 -3.55
C MET A 120 -1.64 -2.20 -3.97
N LEU A 121 -0.75 -1.23 -3.71
CA LEU A 121 -0.95 0.17 -4.14
C LEU A 121 -1.03 0.29 -5.67
N ARG A 122 -0.18 -0.42 -6.41
CA ARG A 122 -0.26 -0.43 -7.88
C ARG A 122 -1.57 -1.01 -8.39
N THR A 123 -2.06 -2.10 -7.81
CA THR A 123 -3.37 -2.65 -8.16
C THR A 123 -4.47 -1.62 -7.97
N ALA A 124 -4.48 -0.91 -6.83
CA ALA A 124 -5.44 0.14 -6.57
C ALA A 124 -5.35 1.29 -7.60
N LEU A 125 -4.13 1.66 -8.01
CA LEU A 125 -3.88 2.67 -9.04
C LEU A 125 -4.39 2.21 -10.41
N ASP A 126 -4.06 0.99 -10.83
CA ASP A 126 -4.45 0.41 -12.12
C ASP A 126 -5.98 0.26 -12.23
N GLU A 127 -6.67 0.00 -11.13
CA GLU A 127 -8.12 -0.09 -11.04
C GLU A 127 -8.81 1.27 -10.93
N GLY A 128 -8.08 2.36 -10.79
CA GLY A 128 -8.61 3.71 -10.58
C GLY A 128 -9.40 3.85 -9.27
N ALA A 129 -9.08 3.04 -8.27
CA ALA A 129 -9.85 2.93 -7.04
C ALA A 129 -9.69 4.13 -6.08
N GLY A 130 -8.72 5.01 -6.34
CA GLY A 130 -8.42 6.16 -5.49
C GLY A 130 -7.83 5.78 -4.12
N VAL A 131 -7.30 6.77 -3.42
CA VAL A 131 -6.52 6.53 -2.19
C VAL A 131 -7.35 5.98 -1.01
N LEU A 132 -8.66 6.26 -0.95
CA LEU A 132 -9.52 5.73 0.12
C LEU A 132 -9.70 4.21 0.07
N ALA A 133 -9.57 3.59 -1.11
CA ALA A 133 -9.61 2.13 -1.25
C ALA A 133 -8.48 1.42 -0.46
N VAL A 134 -7.37 2.12 -0.19
CA VAL A 134 -6.29 1.59 0.65
C VAL A 134 -6.79 1.28 2.06
N PHE A 135 -7.66 2.13 2.61
CA PHE A 135 -8.26 1.89 3.93
C PHE A 135 -9.26 0.72 3.90
N ASP A 136 -9.99 0.55 2.80
CA ASP A 136 -10.91 -0.59 2.64
C ASP A 136 -10.12 -1.93 2.58
N MET A 137 -8.97 -1.94 1.90
CA MET A 137 -8.04 -3.09 1.89
C MET A 137 -7.41 -3.34 3.27
N LEU A 138 -7.04 -2.27 3.98
CA LEU A 138 -6.54 -2.39 5.35
C LEU A 138 -7.60 -2.96 6.29
N ALA A 139 -8.86 -2.55 6.18
CA ALA A 139 -9.94 -3.07 7.01
C ALA A 139 -10.02 -4.60 6.95
N VAL A 140 -9.89 -5.18 5.76
CA VAL A 140 -9.84 -6.63 5.58
C VAL A 140 -8.62 -7.23 6.29
N ARG A 141 -7.42 -6.68 6.05
CA ARG A 141 -6.16 -7.22 6.61
C ARG A 141 -6.09 -7.12 8.12
N LEU A 142 -6.56 -6.02 8.70
CA LEU A 142 -6.51 -5.79 10.15
C LEU A 142 -7.56 -6.58 10.93
N SER A 143 -8.61 -7.05 10.24
CA SER A 143 -9.63 -7.94 10.82
C SER A 143 -9.21 -9.42 10.83
N GLU A 144 -8.08 -9.78 10.21
CA GLU A 144 -7.60 -11.16 10.21
C GLU A 144 -7.12 -11.57 11.62
N PRO A 145 -7.49 -12.79 12.09
CA PRO A 145 -7.15 -13.24 13.46
C PRO A 145 -5.63 -13.34 13.70
N ASP A 146 -4.84 -13.48 12.64
CA ASP A 146 -3.37 -13.55 12.68
C ASP A 146 -2.69 -12.18 12.55
N TYR A 147 -3.43 -11.09 12.51
CA TYR A 147 -2.84 -9.74 12.48
C TYR A 147 -2.05 -9.48 13.78
N ARG A 148 -0.80 -9.11 13.63
CA ARG A 148 0.16 -8.86 14.72
C ARG A 148 0.90 -7.52 14.57
N GLY A 149 0.33 -6.59 13.79
CA GLY A 149 0.93 -5.29 13.57
C GLY A 149 1.79 -5.19 12.32
N CYS A 150 2.41 -4.02 12.16
CA CYS A 150 3.27 -3.68 11.03
C CYS A 150 4.74 -3.91 11.39
N LEU A 151 5.40 -4.85 10.72
CA LEU A 151 6.81 -5.15 10.96
C LEU A 151 7.75 -3.94 10.78
N ALA A 152 7.41 -3.01 9.87
CA ALA A 152 8.20 -1.81 9.69
C ALA A 152 8.11 -0.87 10.90
N LEU A 153 6.93 -0.72 11.50
CA LEU A 153 6.75 0.04 12.74
C LEU A 153 7.48 -0.61 13.92
N THR A 154 7.37 -1.94 14.06
CA THR A 154 8.13 -2.71 15.06
C THR A 154 9.64 -2.46 14.90
N ALA A 155 10.15 -2.53 13.66
CA ALA A 155 11.56 -2.26 13.39
C ALA A 155 11.98 -0.84 13.75
N LEU A 156 11.13 0.17 13.55
CA LEU A 156 11.43 1.56 13.93
C LEU A 156 11.46 1.75 15.45
N MET A 157 10.61 1.06 16.19
CA MET A 157 10.57 1.12 17.65
C MET A 157 11.74 0.40 18.30
N GLU A 158 12.11 -0.79 17.79
CA GLU A 158 13.17 -1.60 18.37
C GLU A 158 14.58 -1.12 17.99
N PHE A 159 14.78 -0.55 16.79
CA PHE A 159 16.09 -0.10 16.30
C PHE A 159 16.17 1.43 16.24
N ARG A 160 16.57 2.04 17.38
CA ARG A 160 16.56 3.50 17.53
C ARG A 160 17.73 4.20 16.83
N GLU A 161 18.85 3.52 16.63
CA GLU A 161 20.03 4.06 15.98
C GLU A 161 19.77 4.36 14.49
N ARG A 162 19.97 5.62 14.09
CA ARG A 162 19.67 6.08 12.71
C ARG A 162 20.50 5.35 11.65
N GLY A 163 21.72 4.98 11.99
CA GLY A 163 22.68 4.24 11.13
C GLY A 163 22.38 2.76 10.98
N HIS A 164 21.50 2.18 11.80
CA HIS A 164 21.22 0.76 11.80
C HIS A 164 20.57 0.28 10.48
N PRO A 165 21.05 -0.81 9.84
CA PRO A 165 20.53 -1.28 8.55
C PRO A 165 19.05 -1.61 8.57
N VAL A 166 18.56 -2.23 9.65
CA VAL A 166 17.14 -2.57 9.84
C VAL A 166 16.28 -1.30 9.87
N ARG A 167 16.71 -0.29 10.67
CA ARG A 167 16.00 1.00 10.73
C ARG A 167 15.96 1.69 9.38
N ARG A 168 17.09 1.71 8.65
CA ARG A 168 17.10 2.28 7.29
C ARG A 168 16.14 1.57 6.34
N ALA A 169 16.03 0.24 6.44
CA ALA A 169 15.09 -0.53 5.64
C ALA A 169 13.63 -0.16 5.97
N ALA A 170 13.29 -0.07 7.25
CA ALA A 170 11.98 0.34 7.71
C ALA A 170 11.64 1.78 7.28
N MET A 171 12.58 2.72 7.38
CA MET A 171 12.39 4.11 6.92
C MET A 171 12.23 4.21 5.39
N ARG A 172 12.90 3.33 4.62
CA ARG A 172 12.66 3.27 3.17
C ARG A 172 11.24 2.80 2.87
N HIS A 173 10.73 1.81 3.60
CA HIS A 173 9.35 1.36 3.47
C HIS A 173 8.37 2.51 3.74
N GLN A 174 8.51 3.23 4.86
CA GLN A 174 7.63 4.36 5.18
C GLN A 174 7.63 5.44 4.09
N LYS A 175 8.82 5.84 3.62
CA LYS A 175 8.93 6.82 2.53
C LYS A 175 8.28 6.34 1.23
N ALA A 176 8.50 5.09 0.87
CA ALA A 176 7.95 4.50 -0.34
C ALA A 176 6.42 4.36 -0.25
N THR A 177 5.89 4.02 0.94
CA THR A 177 4.44 3.96 1.18
C THR A 177 3.81 5.34 1.05
N ALA A 178 4.40 6.39 1.67
CA ALA A 178 3.90 7.76 1.52
C ALA A 178 3.90 8.23 0.06
N ALA A 179 4.94 7.89 -0.71
CA ALA A 179 5.02 8.20 -2.13
C ALA A 179 3.92 7.46 -2.93
N GLY A 180 3.74 6.16 -2.69
CA GLY A 180 2.68 5.39 -3.36
C GLY A 180 1.26 5.87 -3.02
N LEU A 181 1.02 6.35 -1.78
CA LEU A 181 -0.25 6.99 -1.42
C LEU A 181 -0.43 8.32 -2.18
N ALA A 182 0.65 9.08 -2.39
CA ALA A 182 0.61 10.32 -3.16
C ALA A 182 0.30 10.08 -4.65
N GLU A 183 0.73 8.95 -5.22
CA GLU A 183 0.42 8.55 -6.60
C GLU A 183 -1.06 8.26 -6.83
N LEU A 184 -1.80 7.86 -5.78
CA LEU A 184 -3.25 7.61 -5.82
C LEU A 184 -4.11 8.88 -5.70
N LEU A 185 -3.49 10.05 -5.52
CA LEU A 185 -4.17 11.33 -5.46
C LEU A 185 -4.40 11.91 -6.85
N ASP A 186 -5.27 12.92 -6.92
CA ASP A 186 -5.54 13.65 -8.16
C ASP A 186 -4.23 14.18 -8.78
N PRO A 187 -3.89 13.80 -10.02
CA PRO A 187 -2.69 14.28 -10.68
C PRO A 187 -2.72 15.79 -10.97
N GLY A 188 -3.88 16.44 -10.90
CA GLY A 188 -4.03 17.89 -11.00
C GLY A 188 -3.48 18.66 -9.81
N LEU A 189 -3.28 18.01 -8.66
CA LEU A 189 -2.66 18.64 -7.50
C LEU A 189 -1.15 18.84 -7.69
N PRO A 190 -0.58 19.95 -7.19
CA PRO A 190 0.87 20.16 -7.19
C PRO A 190 1.63 19.02 -6.50
N ASP A 191 2.79 18.64 -7.01
CA ASP A 191 3.61 17.53 -6.49
C ASP A 191 3.96 17.69 -5.00
N ALA A 192 4.27 18.91 -4.58
CA ALA A 192 4.58 19.22 -3.17
C ALA A 192 3.38 18.92 -2.27
N GLU A 193 2.18 19.22 -2.74
CA GLU A 193 0.94 19.00 -2.00
C GLU A 193 0.56 17.52 -2.00
N ARG A 194 0.61 16.83 -3.12
CA ARG A 194 0.44 15.38 -3.17
C ARG A 194 1.39 14.67 -2.21
N SER A 195 2.67 15.08 -2.19
CA SER A 195 3.66 14.54 -1.26
C SER A 195 3.32 14.84 0.20
N ARG A 196 2.78 16.03 0.50
CA ARG A 196 2.33 16.40 1.85
C ARG A 196 1.16 15.52 2.31
N ILE A 197 0.13 15.41 1.46
CA ILE A 197 -1.06 14.61 1.74
C ILE A 197 -0.69 13.14 1.87
N GLY A 198 0.16 12.59 0.98
CA GLY A 198 0.63 11.22 1.08
C GLY A 198 1.31 10.89 2.41
N ARG A 199 2.08 11.83 2.98
CA ARG A 199 2.65 11.67 4.32
C ARG A 199 1.59 11.71 5.44
N GLN A 200 0.58 12.56 5.32
CA GLN A 200 -0.53 12.63 6.28
C GLN A 200 -1.38 11.37 6.24
N LEU A 201 -1.67 10.85 5.05
CA LEU A 201 -2.37 9.58 4.87
C LEU A 201 -1.59 8.41 5.46
N LEU A 202 -0.25 8.39 5.29
CA LEU A 202 0.59 7.38 5.94
C LEU A 202 0.45 7.42 7.48
N GLN A 203 0.40 8.61 8.10
CA GLN A 203 0.20 8.74 9.54
C GLN A 203 -1.14 8.14 9.98
N LEU A 204 -2.21 8.33 9.20
CA LEU A 204 -3.51 7.72 9.47
C LEU A 204 -3.48 6.19 9.32
N VAL A 205 -2.79 5.68 8.30
CA VAL A 205 -2.55 4.25 8.09
C VAL A 205 -1.80 3.64 9.28
N ASP A 206 -0.69 4.26 9.68
CA ASP A 206 0.13 3.79 10.81
C ASP A 206 -0.65 3.81 12.13
N ALA A 207 -1.43 4.87 12.38
CA ALA A 207 -2.28 4.98 13.56
C ALA A 207 -3.36 3.89 13.60
N ALA A 208 -4.04 3.63 12.47
CA ALA A 208 -5.02 2.56 12.36
C ALA A 208 -4.39 1.18 12.59
N MET A 209 -3.21 0.93 12.05
CA MET A 209 -2.46 -0.31 12.24
C MET A 209 -2.08 -0.56 13.70
N ILE A 210 -1.70 0.49 14.43
CA ILE A 210 -1.36 0.41 15.86
C ILE A 210 -2.63 0.18 16.69
N ALA A 211 -3.68 0.96 16.45
CA ALA A 211 -4.93 0.84 17.19
C ALA A 211 -5.62 -0.53 17.00
N ALA A 212 -5.47 -1.13 15.81
CA ALA A 212 -6.01 -2.45 15.52
C ALA A 212 -5.29 -3.60 16.25
N LEU A 213 -4.19 -3.36 16.96
CA LEU A 213 -3.55 -4.36 17.82
C LEU A 213 -4.41 -4.67 19.07
N ASP A 214 -5.23 -3.73 19.49
CA ASP A 214 -6.13 -3.87 20.65
C ASP A 214 -7.61 -3.96 20.20
N ASP A 215 -7.99 -3.20 19.18
CA ASP A 215 -9.36 -3.13 18.68
C ASP A 215 -9.51 -3.75 17.28
N HIS A 216 -9.84 -5.04 17.24
CA HIS A 216 -10.07 -5.80 16.01
C HIS A 216 -11.45 -5.59 15.37
N SER A 217 -12.25 -4.63 15.85
CA SER A 217 -13.64 -4.38 15.36
C SER A 217 -13.72 -3.73 13.97
N GLY A 218 -12.58 -3.32 13.41
CA GLY A 218 -12.53 -2.52 12.18
C GLY A 218 -12.77 -1.03 12.38
N ARG A 219 -13.19 -0.61 13.60
CA ARG A 219 -13.41 0.81 13.94
C ARG A 219 -12.17 1.68 13.72
N PRO A 220 -10.94 1.29 14.13
CA PRO A 220 -9.76 2.13 13.91
C PRO A 220 -9.53 2.49 12.44
N VAL A 221 -9.77 1.56 11.53
CA VAL A 221 -9.63 1.81 10.09
C VAL A 221 -10.75 2.69 9.57
N ALA A 222 -11.98 2.48 10.02
CA ALA A 222 -13.13 3.29 9.62
C ALA A 222 -12.96 4.77 10.04
N GLU A 223 -12.46 5.02 11.24
CA GLU A 223 -12.15 6.37 11.76
C GLU A 223 -11.00 7.02 10.97
N ALA A 224 -9.93 6.27 10.70
CA ALA A 224 -8.82 6.74 9.87
C ALA A 224 -9.26 7.08 8.45
N ARG A 225 -10.12 6.24 7.84
CA ARG A 225 -10.71 6.48 6.52
C ARG A 225 -11.58 7.73 6.49
N ALA A 226 -12.43 7.93 7.50
CA ALA A 226 -13.26 9.12 7.60
C ALA A 226 -12.42 10.40 7.71
N THR A 227 -11.34 10.36 8.51
CA THR A 227 -10.39 11.47 8.63
C THR A 227 -9.66 11.73 7.31
N ALA A 228 -9.24 10.67 6.60
CA ALA A 228 -8.64 10.78 5.28
C ALA A 228 -9.60 11.42 4.27
N ALA A 229 -10.88 11.04 4.28
CA ALA A 229 -11.90 11.64 3.41
C ALA A 229 -12.05 13.14 3.68
N ALA A 230 -12.16 13.55 4.94
CA ALA A 230 -12.26 14.96 5.32
C ALA A 230 -11.01 15.76 4.90
N LEU A 231 -9.82 15.18 5.03
CA LEU A 231 -8.57 15.78 4.55
C LEU A 231 -8.62 16.04 3.03
N LEU A 232 -9.07 15.05 2.26
CA LEU A 232 -9.16 15.17 0.81
C LEU A 232 -10.21 16.18 0.36
N ASP A 233 -11.36 16.24 1.03
CA ASP A 233 -12.41 17.21 0.74
C ASP A 233 -11.95 18.65 1.03
N SER A 234 -11.25 18.88 2.15
CA SER A 234 -10.67 20.19 2.46
C SER A 234 -9.67 20.67 1.43
N THR A 235 -8.88 19.75 0.88
CA THR A 235 -7.92 20.05 -0.19
C THR A 235 -8.61 20.44 -1.50
N ARG A 236 -9.69 19.75 -1.86
CA ARG A 236 -10.48 20.10 -3.07
C ARG A 236 -11.09 21.50 -2.95
N VAL A 237 -11.68 21.84 -1.81
CA VAL A 237 -12.27 23.17 -1.57
C VAL A 237 -11.22 24.27 -1.72
N ALA A 238 -10.03 24.08 -1.17
CA ALA A 238 -8.94 25.04 -1.27
C ALA A 238 -8.52 25.31 -2.74
N HIS A 239 -8.54 24.29 -3.60
CA HIS A 239 -8.15 24.43 -5.01
C HIS A 239 -9.25 24.98 -5.93
N THR A 240 -10.53 24.75 -5.60
CA THR A 240 -11.67 25.27 -6.36
C THR A 240 -12.00 26.73 -6.01
N GLY A 241 -11.59 27.18 -4.82
CA GLY A 241 -11.81 28.55 -4.35
C GLY A 241 -10.82 29.59 -4.87
N ASP A 242 -9.71 29.18 -5.47
CA ASP A 242 -8.63 30.07 -5.95
C ASP A 242 -8.69 30.34 -7.47
N SER A 243 -9.89 30.32 -8.05
CA SER A 243 -10.09 30.92 -9.38
C SER A 243 -10.12 32.44 -9.22
N PRO A 244 -9.10 33.17 -9.71
CA PRO A 244 -9.16 34.62 -9.67
C PRO A 244 -10.35 35.08 -10.53
N THR A 245 -11.39 35.59 -9.86
CA THR A 245 -12.41 36.40 -10.51
C THR A 245 -11.71 37.64 -11.03
N HIS A 246 -11.27 37.57 -12.27
CA HIS A 246 -10.81 38.78 -13.00
C HIS A 246 -12.02 39.65 -13.16
N PRO A 247 -12.06 40.86 -12.56
CA PRO A 247 -13.16 41.78 -12.83
C PRO A 247 -13.13 42.17 -14.33
N PRO A 248 -14.30 42.28 -14.99
CA PRO A 248 -14.35 42.68 -16.39
C PRO A 248 -13.70 44.03 -16.54
N ALA A 249 -12.78 44.14 -17.51
CA ALA A 249 -12.17 45.39 -17.92
C ALA A 249 -13.28 46.41 -18.22
N GLN A 250 -13.34 47.48 -17.44
CA GLN A 250 -14.18 48.65 -17.77
C GLN A 250 -13.62 49.27 -19.04
N GLU A 251 -14.37 49.16 -20.11
CA GLU A 251 -14.15 49.91 -21.33
C GLU A 251 -14.22 51.38 -20.97
N ALA A 252 -13.07 52.07 -21.03
CA ALA A 252 -13.00 53.50 -20.98
C ALA A 252 -13.61 54.05 -22.29
N GLN A 253 -14.85 54.54 -22.23
CA GLN A 253 -15.43 55.38 -23.25
C GLN A 253 -14.69 56.71 -23.26
N GLU A 254 -13.82 56.90 -24.21
CA GLU A 254 -13.34 58.21 -24.62
C GLU A 254 -14.51 58.98 -25.29
N GLY A 255 -15.07 59.90 -24.51
CA GLY A 255 -15.97 60.94 -25.04
C GLY A 255 -15.18 61.99 -25.75
N ALA A 256 -15.24 61.96 -27.05
CA ALA A 256 -14.88 63.12 -27.88
C ALA A 256 -15.94 64.23 -27.72
N SER A 257 -15.56 65.36 -27.19
CA SER A 257 -16.31 66.58 -27.41
C SER A 257 -15.34 67.69 -27.92
N GLY A 258 -15.46 67.98 -29.18
CA GLY A 258 -14.86 69.13 -29.77
C GLY A 258 -15.46 70.44 -29.19
N HIS A 259 -14.66 71.41 -29.09
CA HIS A 259 -15.16 72.80 -29.10
C HIS A 259 -14.26 73.65 -30.00
N ASP A 260 -14.92 74.10 -31.02
CA ASP A 260 -14.52 75.14 -31.95
C ASP A 260 -14.69 76.50 -31.23
N ASP A 261 -13.86 77.44 -31.50
CA ASP A 261 -14.10 78.83 -31.73
C ASP A 261 -13.00 79.79 -31.22
N SER A 262 -12.59 80.68 -32.23
CA SER A 262 -12.01 82.01 -32.17
C SER A 262 -10.55 82.14 -31.89
#